data_13530ac3a39f154b91f8c363b2a96007
#
_entry.id   13530ac3a39f154b91f8c363b2a96007
#
_cell.length_a   1.000
_cell.length_b   1.000
_cell.length_c   1.000
_cell.angle_alpha   90.00
_cell.angle_beta   90.00
_cell.angle_gamma   90.00
#
_symmetry.space_group_name_H-M   'P 1'
#
loop_
_entity.id
_entity.type
_entity.pdbx_description
1 polymer ?
#
loop_
_entity_poly.entity_id
_entity_poly.type
_entity_poly.pdbx_seq_one_letter_code
_entity_poly.pdbx_strand_id
1 'polypeptide(L)'
;MWKVLPVTQKPDQCLGEWIDREAIAEAMIPLIGQLYRNNNVVTSIHGRGLINRSVIAIMKAHRFARHRMADDAELSVHETFPILKAMSELKLGAASVDLGKMVAKFKAEGNGRSIEDFVKAELAEVVGKQNGDAREGTDVVLYGFGRIGRLLARILIEKTGGGDGLRLRAIVVRKGAENDLVKRASLLRRDSVHGPFDGTITIDEENNTLTANGNLIQVIYSNDPASIDYTQYGIKNALLVDNTGKWRDAEGLGQHLKCPGIDRVVLTAPGKGALKNIVHGINHTDIGADDKIISAASCTTNAIVPVLKAVNDQYGIVNGHVETVHSYTNDQNLIDNFHKGSRRGRSAPLNMVITETGAATAAAKVLPVLKGKLTGNAIRVPTPNVSMAILNLNLEKATTREEINEYLRQMAMHSDLQKQIDFVSSQEVVSTDFVGSRHAGVVDAEATICNDNRVVLYAWYDNEFGYSCQVVRVMEDMAGVNPPAFPR
;
A
#
# COMPACT_ATOMS: atom_id res chain seq x y z
N MET A 1 -6.55 -30.83 -27.86
CA MET A 1 -7.23 -30.41 -29.11
C MET A 1 -7.99 -29.13 -28.80
N TRP A 2 -7.47 -27.96 -29.12
CA TRP A 2 -8.10 -26.68 -28.91
C TRP A 2 -9.36 -26.61 -29.78
N LYS A 3 -10.54 -26.54 -29.18
CA LYS A 3 -11.76 -26.24 -29.92
C LYS A 3 -11.66 -24.77 -30.33
N VAL A 4 -11.40 -24.53 -31.58
CA VAL A 4 -11.58 -23.20 -32.19
C VAL A 4 -13.09 -22.94 -32.20
N LEU A 5 -13.55 -22.14 -31.26
CA LEU A 5 -14.94 -21.64 -31.29
C LEU A 5 -15.09 -20.73 -32.51
N PRO A 6 -16.20 -20.79 -33.22
CA PRO A 6 -16.41 -19.94 -34.38
C PRO A 6 -16.34 -18.46 -33.93
N VAL A 7 -15.58 -17.62 -34.64
CA VAL A 7 -15.55 -16.18 -34.43
C VAL A 7 -16.95 -15.64 -34.77
N THR A 8 -17.72 -15.37 -33.71
CA THR A 8 -19.11 -14.87 -33.83
C THR A 8 -19.18 -13.35 -33.96
N GLN A 9 -18.08 -12.63 -33.68
CA GLN A 9 -18.00 -11.17 -33.79
C GLN A 9 -17.30 -10.73 -35.08
N LYS A 10 -17.87 -9.72 -35.75
CA LYS A 10 -17.21 -9.08 -36.87
C LYS A 10 -16.13 -8.12 -36.38
N PRO A 11 -14.94 -8.02 -37.07
CA PRO A 11 -13.85 -7.13 -36.66
C PRO A 11 -14.30 -5.67 -36.41
N ASP A 12 -15.12 -5.13 -37.33
CA ASP A 12 -15.63 -3.75 -37.24
C ASP A 12 -16.53 -3.54 -36.02
N GLN A 13 -17.29 -4.56 -35.61
CA GLN A 13 -18.12 -4.48 -34.42
C GLN A 13 -17.25 -4.45 -33.16
N CYS A 14 -16.21 -5.28 -33.08
CA CYS A 14 -15.27 -5.28 -31.95
C CYS A 14 -14.55 -3.93 -31.82
N LEU A 15 -14.14 -3.34 -32.97
CA LEU A 15 -13.51 -2.02 -32.95
C LEU A 15 -14.49 -0.93 -32.52
N GLY A 16 -15.74 -0.98 -33.01
CA GLY A 16 -16.78 -0.04 -32.61
C GLY A 16 -17.06 -0.06 -31.11
N GLU A 17 -17.19 -1.26 -30.52
CA GLU A 17 -17.38 -1.45 -29.07
C GLU A 17 -16.17 -0.97 -28.26
N TRP A 18 -14.95 -1.13 -28.81
CA TRP A 18 -13.74 -0.61 -28.16
C TRP A 18 -13.73 0.92 -28.16
N ILE A 19 -13.99 1.57 -29.31
CA ILE A 19 -14.01 3.03 -29.45
C ILE A 19 -15.05 3.65 -28.52
N ASP A 20 -16.23 3.04 -28.40
CA ASP A 20 -17.29 3.50 -27.51
C ASP A 20 -16.85 3.44 -26.02
N ARG A 21 -16.27 2.31 -25.60
CA ARG A 21 -15.72 2.16 -24.25
C ARG A 21 -14.55 3.12 -23.98
N GLU A 22 -13.70 3.34 -24.96
CA GLU A 22 -12.57 4.28 -24.89
C GLU A 22 -13.07 5.70 -24.66
N ALA A 23 -14.08 6.14 -25.41
CA ALA A 23 -14.69 7.47 -25.26
C ALA A 23 -15.30 7.68 -23.87
N ILE A 24 -15.96 6.66 -23.31
CA ILE A 24 -16.49 6.74 -21.94
C ILE A 24 -15.36 6.81 -20.91
N ALA A 25 -14.33 5.98 -21.05
CA ALA A 25 -13.19 6.02 -20.14
C ALA A 25 -12.46 7.37 -20.20
N GLU A 26 -12.39 7.99 -21.37
CA GLU A 26 -11.87 9.35 -21.54
C GLU A 26 -12.72 10.38 -20.80
N ALA A 27 -14.06 10.29 -20.89
CA ALA A 27 -14.99 11.16 -20.17
C ALA A 27 -14.94 10.97 -18.65
N MET A 28 -14.47 9.84 -18.13
CA MET A 28 -14.25 9.62 -16.69
C MET A 28 -13.10 10.47 -16.13
N ILE A 29 -12.05 10.72 -16.90
CA ILE A 29 -10.83 11.39 -16.41
C ILE A 29 -11.08 12.73 -15.75
N PRO A 30 -11.81 13.70 -16.37
CA PRO A 30 -12.08 14.99 -15.74
C PRO A 30 -12.90 14.86 -14.46
N LEU A 31 -13.88 13.94 -14.39
CA LEU A 31 -14.70 13.73 -13.21
C LEU A 31 -13.87 13.15 -12.04
N ILE A 32 -13.03 12.16 -12.30
CA ILE A 32 -12.10 11.60 -11.33
C ILE A 32 -11.18 12.70 -10.78
N GLY A 33 -10.60 13.51 -11.69
CA GLY A 33 -9.72 14.60 -11.32
C GLY A 33 -10.42 15.70 -10.50
N GLN A 34 -11.66 16.04 -10.83
CA GLN A 34 -12.47 17.03 -10.10
C GLN A 34 -12.79 16.53 -8.68
N LEU A 35 -13.29 15.31 -8.54
CA LEU A 35 -13.60 14.69 -7.25
C LEU A 35 -12.36 14.63 -6.35
N TYR A 36 -11.22 14.30 -6.93
CA TYR A 36 -9.96 14.23 -6.18
C TYR A 36 -9.48 15.60 -5.71
N ARG A 37 -9.37 16.58 -6.63
CA ARG A 37 -8.82 17.90 -6.30
C ARG A 37 -9.72 18.75 -5.42
N ASN A 38 -11.04 18.68 -5.64
CA ASN A 38 -11.99 19.58 -4.98
C ASN A 38 -12.62 18.97 -3.71
N ASN A 39 -12.63 17.64 -3.62
CA ASN A 39 -13.37 16.92 -2.58
C ASN A 39 -12.48 15.92 -1.81
N ASN A 40 -11.23 15.73 -2.22
CA ASN A 40 -10.35 14.68 -1.71
C ASN A 40 -10.99 13.28 -1.77
N VAL A 41 -11.79 13.03 -2.82
CA VAL A 41 -12.41 11.72 -3.07
C VAL A 41 -11.48 10.87 -3.93
N VAL A 42 -11.00 9.77 -3.38
CA VAL A 42 -10.16 8.79 -4.06
C VAL A 42 -11.04 7.72 -4.68
N THR A 43 -11.02 7.59 -6.01
CA THR A 43 -11.78 6.57 -6.73
C THR A 43 -10.93 5.37 -7.11
N SER A 44 -11.53 4.17 -7.04
CA SER A 44 -10.88 2.90 -7.42
C SER A 44 -11.85 1.92 -8.09
N ILE A 45 -11.32 0.87 -8.68
CA ILE A 45 -12.05 -0.34 -9.11
C ILE A 45 -11.37 -1.54 -8.47
N HIS A 46 -12.06 -2.21 -7.56
CA HIS A 46 -11.54 -3.33 -6.78
C HIS A 46 -10.12 -3.06 -6.25
N GLY A 47 -9.94 -1.89 -5.61
CA GLY A 47 -8.68 -1.44 -5.03
C GLY A 47 -7.67 -0.83 -6.01
N ARG A 48 -7.90 -0.87 -7.32
CA ARG A 48 -7.05 -0.20 -8.32
C ARG A 48 -7.43 1.27 -8.45
N GLY A 49 -6.56 2.16 -7.98
CA GLY A 49 -6.78 3.61 -8.04
C GLY A 49 -6.88 4.13 -9.47
N LEU A 50 -7.81 5.07 -9.70
CA LEU A 50 -8.08 5.68 -10.99
C LEU A 50 -7.48 7.08 -11.16
N ILE A 51 -6.95 7.67 -10.10
CA ILE A 51 -6.38 9.03 -10.12
C ILE A 51 -5.13 9.06 -11.01
N ASN A 52 -5.03 10.08 -11.86
CA ASN A 52 -3.92 10.29 -12.79
C ASN A 52 -3.65 9.10 -13.73
N ARG A 53 -4.69 8.34 -14.08
CA ARG A 53 -4.57 7.21 -15.00
C ARG A 53 -4.93 7.61 -16.44
N SER A 54 -4.27 6.97 -17.39
CA SER A 54 -4.61 7.07 -18.80
C SER A 54 -5.91 6.30 -19.09
N VAL A 55 -6.55 6.60 -20.22
CA VAL A 55 -7.73 5.88 -20.74
C VAL A 55 -7.50 4.37 -20.72
N ILE A 56 -6.38 3.92 -21.28
CA ILE A 56 -6.03 2.49 -21.32
C ILE A 56 -5.86 1.90 -19.91
N ALA A 57 -5.29 2.66 -18.97
CA ALA A 57 -5.15 2.17 -17.60
C ALA A 57 -6.50 2.06 -16.88
N ILE A 58 -7.44 2.95 -17.15
CA ILE A 58 -8.83 2.87 -16.66
C ILE A 58 -9.51 1.62 -17.23
N MET A 59 -9.43 1.39 -18.53
CA MET A 59 -9.99 0.20 -19.18
C MET A 59 -9.37 -1.09 -18.65
N LYS A 60 -8.04 -1.11 -18.42
CA LYS A 60 -7.36 -2.25 -17.78
C LYS A 60 -7.86 -2.52 -16.37
N ALA A 61 -8.18 -1.48 -15.58
CA ALA A 61 -8.74 -1.66 -14.25
C ALA A 61 -10.12 -2.34 -14.30
N HIS A 62 -10.97 -1.95 -15.27
CA HIS A 62 -12.27 -2.60 -15.52
C HIS A 62 -12.11 -4.06 -15.96
N ARG A 63 -11.20 -4.33 -16.90
CA ARG A 63 -10.91 -5.70 -17.37
C ARG A 63 -10.39 -6.58 -16.23
N PHE A 64 -9.56 -6.03 -15.36
CA PHE A 64 -9.02 -6.75 -14.20
C PHE A 64 -10.11 -7.17 -13.22
N ALA A 65 -11.25 -6.45 -13.16
CA ALA A 65 -12.35 -6.76 -12.26
C ALA A 65 -12.88 -8.20 -12.44
N ARG A 66 -12.77 -8.79 -13.64
CA ARG A 66 -13.18 -10.18 -13.93
C ARG A 66 -12.56 -11.19 -12.94
N HIS A 67 -11.31 -10.97 -12.52
CA HIS A 67 -10.62 -11.84 -11.56
C HIS A 67 -11.21 -11.73 -10.14
N ARG A 68 -12.10 -10.77 -9.94
CA ARG A 68 -12.78 -10.49 -8.66
C ARG A 68 -14.26 -10.84 -8.68
N MET A 69 -14.82 -11.08 -9.86
CA MET A 69 -16.24 -11.43 -10.02
C MET A 69 -16.40 -12.95 -10.08
N ALA A 70 -17.46 -13.45 -9.49
CA ALA A 70 -17.69 -14.89 -9.37
C ALA A 70 -17.88 -15.60 -10.73
N ASP A 71 -18.34 -14.85 -11.73
CA ASP A 71 -18.65 -15.34 -13.08
C ASP A 71 -17.58 -15.00 -14.13
N ASP A 72 -16.41 -14.52 -13.71
CA ASP A 72 -15.34 -14.03 -14.58
C ASP A 72 -15.80 -12.92 -15.56
N ALA A 73 -16.93 -12.25 -15.24
CA ALA A 73 -17.49 -11.21 -16.07
C ALA A 73 -16.63 -9.93 -16.00
N GLU A 74 -16.51 -9.25 -17.13
CA GLU A 74 -15.85 -7.95 -17.21
C GLU A 74 -16.78 -6.87 -16.66
N LEU A 75 -16.27 -6.02 -15.75
CA LEU A 75 -16.99 -4.84 -15.32
C LEU A 75 -16.98 -3.79 -16.45
N SER A 76 -18.15 -3.34 -16.87
CA SER A 76 -18.26 -2.38 -17.96
C SER A 76 -18.04 -0.94 -17.49
N VAL A 77 -17.37 -0.13 -18.32
CA VAL A 77 -17.29 1.34 -18.12
C VAL A 77 -18.67 1.99 -18.16
N HIS A 78 -19.62 1.41 -18.89
CA HIS A 78 -21.03 1.87 -18.97
C HIS A 78 -21.75 1.75 -17.62
N GLU A 79 -21.29 0.85 -16.74
CA GLU A 79 -21.90 0.66 -15.41
C GLU A 79 -21.28 1.56 -14.35
N THR A 80 -19.98 1.83 -14.46
CA THR A 80 -19.26 2.67 -13.48
C THR A 80 -19.37 4.15 -13.77
N PHE A 81 -19.46 4.55 -15.04
CA PHE A 81 -19.57 5.95 -15.45
C PHE A 81 -20.81 6.66 -14.88
N PRO A 82 -22.03 6.09 -14.92
CA PRO A 82 -23.19 6.74 -14.30
C PRO A 82 -23.04 6.97 -12.80
N ILE A 83 -22.44 6.02 -12.09
CA ILE A 83 -22.13 6.17 -10.65
C ILE A 83 -21.15 7.32 -10.43
N LEU A 84 -20.05 7.34 -11.20
CA LEU A 84 -19.05 8.41 -11.11
C LEU A 84 -19.66 9.78 -11.42
N LYS A 85 -20.56 9.86 -12.41
CA LYS A 85 -21.28 11.08 -12.78
C LYS A 85 -22.18 11.54 -11.63
N ALA A 86 -22.98 10.65 -11.06
CA ALA A 86 -23.83 10.97 -9.91
C ALA A 86 -23.00 11.48 -8.72
N MET A 87 -21.84 10.86 -8.45
CA MET A 87 -20.90 11.33 -7.41
C MET A 87 -20.41 12.76 -7.68
N SER A 88 -20.08 13.09 -8.93
CA SER A 88 -19.54 14.41 -9.30
C SER A 88 -20.57 15.55 -9.15
N GLU A 89 -21.85 15.24 -9.12
CA GLU A 89 -22.94 16.19 -8.89
C GLU A 89 -23.21 16.43 -7.40
N LEU A 90 -22.63 15.59 -6.51
CA LEU A 90 -22.77 15.73 -5.07
C LEU A 90 -21.61 16.55 -4.48
N LYS A 91 -21.93 17.33 -3.43
CA LYS A 91 -20.93 18.03 -2.62
C LYS A 91 -20.35 17.06 -1.58
N LEU A 92 -19.43 16.19 -2.01
CA LEU A 92 -18.85 15.17 -1.15
C LEU A 92 -17.71 15.74 -0.30
N GLY A 93 -17.58 15.25 0.92
CA GLY A 93 -16.35 15.35 1.72
C GLY A 93 -15.34 14.27 1.33
N ALA A 94 -14.18 14.30 1.98
CA ALA A 94 -13.10 13.31 1.76
C ALA A 94 -13.61 11.87 1.92
N ALA A 95 -13.35 11.01 0.93
CA ALA A 95 -13.82 9.63 0.89
C ALA A 95 -12.93 8.76 -0.01
N SER A 96 -12.94 7.45 0.23
CA SER A 96 -12.40 6.45 -0.68
C SER A 96 -13.56 5.64 -1.26
N VAL A 97 -13.81 5.73 -2.56
CA VAL A 97 -14.97 5.09 -3.19
C VAL A 97 -14.52 4.08 -4.26
N ASP A 98 -14.91 2.82 -4.07
CA ASP A 98 -14.67 1.76 -5.06
C ASP A 98 -15.88 1.63 -6.00
N LEU A 99 -15.72 2.10 -7.24
CA LEU A 99 -16.77 2.11 -8.23
C LEU A 99 -17.23 0.68 -8.62
N GLY A 100 -16.30 -0.29 -8.64
CA GLY A 100 -16.65 -1.68 -8.94
C GLY A 100 -17.58 -2.28 -7.88
N LYS A 101 -17.27 -2.04 -6.62
CA LYS A 101 -18.09 -2.47 -5.49
C LYS A 101 -19.44 -1.72 -5.43
N MET A 102 -19.44 -0.42 -5.77
CA MET A 102 -20.69 0.37 -5.88
C MET A 102 -21.64 -0.22 -6.93
N VAL A 103 -21.10 -0.62 -8.11
CA VAL A 103 -21.90 -1.32 -9.13
C VAL A 103 -22.45 -2.64 -8.60
N ALA A 104 -21.61 -3.44 -7.97
CA ALA A 104 -22.03 -4.74 -7.42
C ALA A 104 -23.15 -4.57 -6.37
N LYS A 105 -23.00 -3.62 -5.45
CA LYS A 105 -23.99 -3.31 -4.42
C LYS A 105 -25.28 -2.76 -5.04
N PHE A 106 -25.19 -1.89 -6.04
CA PHE A 106 -26.36 -1.37 -6.76
C PHE A 106 -27.15 -2.49 -7.44
N LYS A 107 -26.47 -3.43 -8.10
CA LYS A 107 -27.13 -4.60 -8.71
C LYS A 107 -27.82 -5.50 -7.69
N ALA A 108 -27.24 -5.68 -6.52
CA ALA A 108 -27.79 -6.52 -5.46
C ALA A 108 -28.92 -5.86 -4.66
N GLU A 109 -28.79 -4.56 -4.36
CA GLU A 109 -29.62 -3.86 -3.36
C GLU A 109 -30.32 -2.61 -3.92
N GLY A 110 -30.20 -2.30 -5.21
CA GLY A 110 -30.78 -1.09 -5.83
C GLY A 110 -32.31 -0.99 -5.72
N ASN A 111 -33.01 -2.13 -5.70
CA ASN A 111 -34.45 -2.22 -5.42
C ASN A 111 -35.31 -1.25 -6.24
N GLY A 112 -34.94 -1.01 -7.51
CA GLY A 112 -35.65 -0.10 -8.41
C GLY A 112 -35.38 1.40 -8.17
N ARG A 113 -34.45 1.76 -7.27
CA ARG A 113 -34.01 3.15 -7.08
C ARG A 113 -33.20 3.63 -8.30
N SER A 114 -33.21 4.96 -8.53
CA SER A 114 -32.27 5.55 -9.49
C SER A 114 -30.82 5.42 -9.00
N ILE A 115 -29.86 5.52 -9.92
CA ILE A 115 -28.43 5.51 -9.56
C ILE A 115 -28.10 6.70 -8.66
N GLU A 116 -28.67 7.86 -8.95
CA GLU A 116 -28.49 9.10 -8.19
C GLU A 116 -28.95 8.94 -6.74
N ASP A 117 -30.15 8.38 -6.51
CA ASP A 117 -30.71 8.15 -5.18
C ASP A 117 -29.89 7.09 -4.41
N PHE A 118 -29.46 6.03 -5.11
CA PHE A 118 -28.60 5.01 -4.52
C PHE A 118 -27.25 5.60 -4.08
N VAL A 119 -26.56 6.32 -4.97
CA VAL A 119 -25.25 6.92 -4.68
C VAL A 119 -25.35 7.94 -3.54
N LYS A 120 -26.42 8.78 -3.54
CA LYS A 120 -26.67 9.75 -2.47
C LYS A 120 -26.93 9.06 -1.12
N ALA A 121 -27.66 7.96 -1.11
CA ALA A 121 -27.93 7.19 0.12
C ALA A 121 -26.67 6.50 0.63
N GLU A 122 -25.90 5.86 -0.25
CA GLU A 122 -24.67 5.14 0.12
C GLU A 122 -23.58 6.07 0.66
N LEU A 123 -23.46 7.27 0.08
CA LEU A 123 -22.49 8.29 0.48
C LEU A 123 -23.03 9.31 1.49
N ALA A 124 -24.20 9.07 2.11
CA ALA A 124 -24.89 10.02 2.99
C ALA A 124 -23.98 10.58 4.10
N GLU A 125 -23.06 9.77 4.60
CA GLU A 125 -22.10 10.17 5.64
C GLU A 125 -21.20 11.33 5.20
N VAL A 126 -20.89 11.45 3.90
CA VAL A 126 -19.98 12.45 3.34
C VAL A 126 -20.65 13.48 2.44
N VAL A 127 -21.92 13.31 2.11
CA VAL A 127 -22.71 14.30 1.33
C VAL A 127 -22.88 15.59 2.13
N GLY A 128 -22.64 16.72 1.48
CA GLY A 128 -22.74 18.06 2.08
C GLY A 128 -21.54 18.47 2.94
N LYS A 129 -20.52 17.62 3.04
CA LYS A 129 -19.30 17.88 3.82
C LYS A 129 -18.14 18.41 2.98
N GLN A 130 -18.40 18.89 1.77
CA GLN A 130 -17.42 19.59 0.95
C GLN A 130 -16.91 20.82 1.71
N ASN A 131 -15.59 20.91 1.93
CA ASN A 131 -14.96 21.97 2.73
C ASN A 131 -15.45 22.08 4.19
N GLY A 132 -16.11 21.04 4.73
CA GLY A 132 -16.46 20.99 6.16
C GLY A 132 -15.20 20.90 6.98
N ASP A 133 -15.04 21.87 7.91
CA ASP A 133 -13.88 22.08 8.80
C ASP A 133 -12.59 21.76 8.04
N ALA A 134 -12.08 22.74 7.28
CA ALA A 134 -10.79 22.62 6.59
C ALA A 134 -9.74 22.24 7.66
N ARG A 135 -9.59 20.92 7.90
CA ARG A 135 -8.51 20.41 8.71
C ARG A 135 -7.24 20.81 7.99
N GLU A 136 -6.43 21.62 8.63
CA GLU A 136 -5.07 21.81 8.14
C GLU A 136 -4.47 20.42 8.02
N GLY A 137 -4.07 20.01 6.80
CA GLY A 137 -3.48 18.69 6.59
C GLY A 137 -2.25 18.51 7.49
N THR A 138 -1.96 17.27 7.86
CA THR A 138 -0.83 16.94 8.72
C THR A 138 0.48 17.04 7.94
N ASP A 139 1.38 17.89 8.39
CA ASP A 139 2.72 18.01 7.82
C ASP A 139 3.54 16.74 8.05
N VAL A 140 4.23 16.27 7.03
CA VAL A 140 5.10 15.09 7.07
C VAL A 140 6.54 15.45 6.76
N VAL A 141 7.44 14.94 7.58
CA VAL A 141 8.89 15.03 7.39
C VAL A 141 9.46 13.63 7.19
N LEU A 142 10.16 13.41 6.08
CA LEU A 142 10.88 12.15 5.83
C LEU A 142 12.34 12.28 6.28
N TYR A 143 12.71 11.62 7.35
CA TYR A 143 14.09 11.55 7.81
C TYR A 143 14.78 10.33 7.18
N GLY A 144 15.69 10.60 6.23
CA GLY A 144 16.28 9.61 5.32
C GLY A 144 15.51 9.49 3.99
N PHE A 145 16.27 9.49 2.90
CA PHE A 145 15.74 9.47 1.52
C PHE A 145 16.38 8.35 0.69
N GLY A 146 16.42 7.15 1.29
CA GLY A 146 16.81 5.90 0.62
C GLY A 146 15.66 5.31 -0.22
N ARG A 147 15.66 3.99 -0.45
CA ARG A 147 14.61 3.31 -1.20
C ARG A 147 13.21 3.61 -0.66
N ILE A 148 12.98 3.29 0.61
CA ILE A 148 11.65 3.48 1.25
C ILE A 148 11.28 4.96 1.32
N GLY A 149 12.19 5.86 1.73
CA GLY A 149 11.90 7.29 1.79
C GLY A 149 11.46 7.88 0.44
N ARG A 150 12.06 7.43 -0.69
CA ARG A 150 11.64 7.89 -2.02
C ARG A 150 10.28 7.31 -2.45
N LEU A 151 9.98 6.07 -2.12
CA LEU A 151 8.67 5.47 -2.41
C LEU A 151 7.57 6.12 -1.56
N LEU A 152 7.84 6.39 -0.28
CA LEU A 152 6.94 7.18 0.57
C LEU A 152 6.68 8.56 -0.01
N ALA A 153 7.73 9.26 -0.48
CA ALA A 153 7.57 10.57 -1.12
C ALA A 153 6.64 10.48 -2.35
N ARG A 154 6.83 9.47 -3.22
CA ARG A 154 5.95 9.25 -4.38
C ARG A 154 4.50 9.02 -3.98
N ILE A 155 4.26 8.19 -2.96
CA ILE A 155 2.90 7.89 -2.47
C ILE A 155 2.26 9.12 -1.83
N LEU A 156 3.00 9.87 -1.00
CA LEU A 156 2.50 11.08 -0.36
C LEU A 156 2.14 12.16 -1.38
N ILE A 157 2.97 12.36 -2.41
CA ILE A 157 2.71 13.30 -3.51
C ILE A 157 1.48 12.86 -4.31
N GLU A 158 1.35 11.58 -4.62
CA GLU A 158 0.16 11.02 -5.29
C GLU A 158 -1.12 11.23 -4.45
N LYS A 159 -1.03 11.16 -3.13
CA LYS A 159 -2.16 11.26 -2.19
C LYS A 159 -2.44 12.68 -1.68
N THR A 160 -1.73 13.69 -2.16
CA THR A 160 -1.88 15.07 -1.67
C THR A 160 -3.31 15.60 -1.82
N GLY A 161 -4.04 15.24 -2.90
CA GLY A 161 -5.41 15.67 -3.12
C GLY A 161 -5.60 17.18 -3.00
N GLY A 162 -6.58 17.58 -2.19
CA GLY A 162 -6.83 18.97 -1.84
C GLY A 162 -5.91 19.53 -0.75
N GLY A 163 -5.01 18.71 -0.19
CA GLY A 163 -4.05 19.13 0.85
C GLY A 163 -4.53 18.92 2.30
N ASP A 164 -5.68 18.31 2.50
CA ASP A 164 -6.32 18.10 3.83
C ASP A 164 -5.84 16.82 4.52
N GLY A 165 -5.10 15.97 3.81
CA GLY A 165 -4.51 14.74 4.35
C GLY A 165 -3.06 14.92 4.83
N LEU A 166 -2.21 13.95 4.49
CA LEU A 166 -0.78 14.01 4.75
C LEU A 166 -0.08 14.89 3.69
N ARG A 167 0.70 15.85 4.13
CA ARG A 167 1.44 16.79 3.25
C ARG A 167 2.94 16.62 3.41
N LEU A 168 3.64 16.13 2.40
CA LEU A 168 5.10 16.06 2.43
C LEU A 168 5.70 17.47 2.37
N ARG A 169 6.32 17.92 3.47
CA ARG A 169 6.88 19.26 3.62
C ARG A 169 8.41 19.30 3.60
N ALA A 170 9.05 18.28 4.15
CA ALA A 170 10.50 18.24 4.18
C ALA A 170 11.08 16.83 4.07
N ILE A 171 12.31 16.79 3.58
CA ILE A 171 13.17 15.62 3.52
C ILE A 171 14.48 15.97 4.22
N VAL A 172 14.87 15.18 5.22
CA VAL A 172 16.12 15.37 5.94
C VAL A 172 17.15 14.34 5.51
N VAL A 173 18.32 14.79 5.14
CA VAL A 173 19.41 13.96 4.65
C VAL A 173 20.78 14.48 5.07
N ARG A 174 21.80 13.65 5.01
CA ARG A 174 23.18 14.09 5.07
C ARG A 174 23.65 14.56 3.70
N LYS A 175 24.34 15.70 3.61
CA LYS A 175 24.91 16.18 2.35
C LYS A 175 26.01 15.22 1.89
N GLY A 176 25.88 14.68 0.71
CA GLY A 176 26.82 13.68 0.16
C GLY A 176 27.81 14.25 -0.84
N ALA A 177 27.46 15.37 -1.52
CA ALA A 177 28.28 16.02 -2.56
C ALA A 177 27.76 17.44 -2.81
N GLU A 178 28.47 18.23 -3.61
CA GLU A 178 28.01 19.57 -4.00
C GLU A 178 26.67 19.53 -4.75
N ASN A 179 26.55 18.65 -5.72
CA ASN A 179 25.33 18.44 -6.51
C ASN A 179 24.32 17.44 -5.87
N ASP A 180 24.27 17.38 -4.55
CA ASP A 180 23.44 16.42 -3.81
C ASP A 180 21.96 16.53 -4.16
N LEU A 181 21.39 17.76 -4.20
CA LEU A 181 20.00 18.01 -4.52
C LEU A 181 19.62 17.49 -5.91
N VAL A 182 20.45 17.77 -6.92
CA VAL A 182 20.25 17.31 -8.30
C VAL A 182 20.21 15.78 -8.36
N LYS A 183 21.14 15.12 -7.67
CA LYS A 183 21.19 13.65 -7.61
C LYS A 183 19.97 13.05 -6.92
N ARG A 184 19.51 13.66 -5.82
CA ARG A 184 18.30 13.20 -5.10
C ARG A 184 17.05 13.38 -5.94
N ALA A 185 16.91 14.51 -6.63
CA ALA A 185 15.82 14.72 -7.57
C ALA A 185 15.86 13.70 -8.72
N SER A 186 17.05 13.40 -9.25
CA SER A 186 17.22 12.37 -10.27
C SER A 186 16.79 10.98 -9.79
N LEU A 187 17.15 10.61 -8.55
CA LEU A 187 16.74 9.34 -7.94
C LEU A 187 15.23 9.28 -7.64
N LEU A 188 14.57 10.42 -7.40
CA LEU A 188 13.12 10.47 -7.27
C LEU A 188 12.42 10.31 -8.62
N ARG A 189 13.00 10.93 -9.68
CA ARG A 189 12.46 10.85 -11.06
C ARG A 189 12.58 9.46 -11.67
N ARG A 190 13.62 8.71 -11.30
CA ARG A 190 13.97 7.43 -11.94
C ARG A 190 14.13 6.35 -10.90
N ASP A 191 13.49 5.23 -11.14
CA ASP A 191 13.65 4.04 -10.32
C ASP A 191 13.69 2.82 -11.22
N SER A 192 14.73 1.99 -11.08
CA SER A 192 14.95 0.82 -11.93
C SER A 192 13.92 -0.29 -11.70
N VAL A 193 13.26 -0.32 -10.54
CA VAL A 193 12.27 -1.34 -10.18
C VAL A 193 10.85 -0.81 -10.42
N HIS A 194 10.55 0.39 -9.89
CA HIS A 194 9.19 0.96 -9.91
C HIS A 194 8.97 1.97 -11.05
N GLY A 195 9.91 2.10 -11.97
CA GLY A 195 9.78 2.96 -13.13
C GLY A 195 9.90 4.46 -12.83
N PRO A 196 9.62 5.31 -13.81
CA PRO A 196 9.72 6.76 -13.68
C PRO A 196 8.70 7.30 -12.67
N PHE A 197 8.98 8.50 -12.13
CA PHE A 197 8.01 9.27 -11.35
C PHE A 197 6.87 9.74 -12.27
N ASP A 198 5.65 9.58 -11.79
CA ASP A 198 4.45 9.97 -12.53
C ASP A 198 4.16 11.46 -12.29
N GLY A 199 4.86 12.32 -13.03
CA GLY A 199 4.70 13.76 -12.91
C GLY A 199 5.96 14.56 -13.20
N THR A 200 5.98 15.80 -12.71
CA THR A 200 7.08 16.77 -12.91
C THR A 200 7.80 17.05 -11.60
N ILE A 201 9.12 17.21 -11.69
CA ILE A 201 9.97 17.62 -10.56
C ILE A 201 10.89 18.74 -11.02
N THR A 202 10.83 19.87 -10.35
CA THR A 202 11.79 20.96 -10.49
C THR A 202 12.61 21.12 -9.21
N ILE A 203 13.76 21.73 -9.31
CA ILE A 203 14.66 21.98 -8.18
C ILE A 203 15.01 23.46 -8.11
N ASP A 204 15.21 23.95 -6.90
CA ASP A 204 15.80 25.24 -6.60
C ASP A 204 17.00 24.99 -5.66
N GLU A 205 18.19 25.11 -6.21
CA GLU A 205 19.44 24.84 -5.47
C GLU A 205 19.79 25.96 -4.48
N GLU A 206 19.33 27.19 -4.73
CA GLU A 206 19.55 28.32 -3.83
C GLU A 206 18.78 28.13 -2.51
N ASN A 207 17.52 27.72 -2.61
CA ASN A 207 16.64 27.49 -1.46
C ASN A 207 16.63 26.03 -0.96
N ASN A 208 17.38 25.14 -1.61
CA ASN A 208 17.39 23.70 -1.33
C ASN A 208 15.99 23.09 -1.33
N THR A 209 15.19 23.36 -2.37
CA THR A 209 13.84 22.82 -2.49
C THR A 209 13.63 21.97 -3.72
N LEU A 210 12.66 21.03 -3.61
CA LEU A 210 12.09 20.26 -4.70
C LEU A 210 10.61 20.65 -4.83
N THR A 211 10.16 20.92 -6.06
CA THR A 211 8.71 21.02 -6.33
C THR A 211 8.28 19.84 -7.18
N ALA A 212 7.46 18.96 -6.61
CA ALA A 212 6.98 17.74 -7.27
C ALA A 212 5.45 17.77 -7.35
N ASN A 213 4.90 17.78 -8.58
CA ASN A 213 3.45 17.91 -8.83
C ASN A 213 2.79 19.02 -8.00
N GLY A 214 3.47 20.21 -7.90
CA GLY A 214 2.99 21.34 -7.11
C GLY A 214 3.30 21.29 -5.61
N ASN A 215 3.81 20.18 -5.09
CA ASN A 215 4.23 20.08 -3.68
C ASN A 215 5.63 20.65 -3.52
N LEU A 216 5.75 21.73 -2.77
CA LEU A 216 7.05 22.32 -2.39
C LEU A 216 7.61 21.56 -1.19
N ILE A 217 8.78 20.96 -1.36
CA ILE A 217 9.43 20.08 -0.38
C ILE A 217 10.80 20.67 -0.05
N GLN A 218 11.02 21.02 1.21
CA GLN A 218 12.30 21.48 1.71
C GLN A 218 13.26 20.31 1.86
N VAL A 219 14.48 20.42 1.32
CA VAL A 219 15.57 19.47 1.60
C VAL A 219 16.47 20.06 2.68
N ILE A 220 16.49 19.41 3.83
CA ILE A 220 17.22 19.86 5.01
C ILE A 220 18.47 18.97 5.16
N TYR A 221 19.64 19.60 5.23
CA TYR A 221 20.90 18.89 5.45
C TYR A 221 21.25 18.88 6.93
N SER A 222 21.26 17.71 7.55
CA SER A 222 21.65 17.54 8.95
C SER A 222 22.29 16.18 9.19
N ASN A 223 23.23 16.15 10.13
CA ASN A 223 23.88 14.94 10.66
C ASN A 223 23.34 14.55 12.04
N ASP A 224 22.64 15.46 12.70
CA ASP A 224 22.11 15.29 14.05
C ASP A 224 20.57 15.34 14.04
N PRO A 225 19.88 14.29 14.51
CA PRO A 225 18.42 14.21 14.53
C PRO A 225 17.77 15.14 15.55
N ALA A 226 18.52 15.67 16.52
CA ALA A 226 18.01 16.52 17.60
C ALA A 226 18.25 18.00 17.39
N SER A 227 18.90 18.43 16.28
CA SER A 227 19.38 19.79 16.11
C SER A 227 18.55 20.67 15.18
N ILE A 228 17.44 20.17 14.64
CA ILE A 228 16.67 20.85 13.59
C ILE A 228 15.49 21.60 14.21
N ASP A 229 15.38 22.89 13.91
CA ASP A 229 14.15 23.64 14.15
C ASP A 229 13.31 23.68 12.87
N TYR A 230 12.29 22.82 12.81
CA TYR A 230 11.40 22.69 11.66
C TYR A 230 10.44 23.89 11.52
N THR A 231 10.23 24.65 12.58
CA THR A 231 9.35 25.83 12.55
C THR A 231 9.88 26.94 11.65
N GLN A 232 11.21 27.00 11.44
CA GLN A 232 11.84 27.93 10.50
C GLN A 232 11.40 27.70 9.05
N TYR A 233 10.92 26.48 8.73
CA TYR A 233 10.36 26.09 7.43
C TYR A 233 8.83 26.13 7.40
N GLY A 234 8.21 26.73 8.41
CA GLY A 234 6.75 26.79 8.55
C GLY A 234 6.09 25.43 8.84
N ILE A 235 6.86 24.46 9.35
CA ILE A 235 6.38 23.10 9.69
C ILE A 235 5.99 23.07 11.18
N LYS A 236 4.75 22.62 11.46
CA LYS A 236 4.22 22.61 12.83
C LYS A 236 3.46 21.30 13.07
N ASN A 237 3.61 20.75 14.29
CA ASN A 237 2.93 19.52 14.72
C ASN A 237 3.08 18.36 13.71
N ALA A 238 4.25 18.26 13.10
CA ALA A 238 4.50 17.33 12.01
C ALA A 238 4.66 15.89 12.50
N LEU A 239 4.29 14.97 11.60
CA LEU A 239 4.61 13.55 11.69
C LEU A 239 5.95 13.31 11.00
N LEU A 240 6.97 12.94 11.77
CA LEU A 240 8.28 12.58 11.23
C LEU A 240 8.35 11.07 10.99
N VAL A 241 8.86 10.68 9.82
CA VAL A 241 9.04 9.27 9.43
C VAL A 241 10.51 8.95 9.33
N ASP A 242 11.03 8.12 10.26
CA ASP A 242 12.42 7.68 10.22
C ASP A 242 12.61 6.48 9.30
N ASN A 243 13.27 6.74 8.17
CA ASN A 243 13.57 5.75 7.13
C ASN A 243 15.04 5.27 7.19
N THR A 244 15.78 5.63 8.24
CA THR A 244 17.21 5.30 8.32
C THR A 244 17.46 3.91 8.85
N GLY A 245 16.54 3.40 9.68
CA GLY A 245 16.71 2.15 10.41
C GLY A 245 17.86 2.15 11.42
N LYS A 246 18.45 3.34 11.69
CA LYS A 246 19.55 3.52 12.64
C LYS A 246 19.07 3.41 14.08
N TRP A 247 17.99 4.08 14.39
CA TRP A 247 17.33 4.04 15.71
C TRP A 247 16.07 3.20 15.62
N ARG A 248 15.90 2.28 16.57
CA ARG A 248 14.78 1.32 16.55
C ARG A 248 14.05 1.19 17.88
N ASP A 249 14.40 1.99 18.84
CA ASP A 249 13.79 2.05 20.17
C ASP A 249 13.26 3.45 20.48
N ALA A 250 12.50 3.55 21.56
CA ALA A 250 11.87 4.81 21.94
C ALA A 250 12.90 5.89 22.32
N GLU A 251 14.03 5.53 22.91
CA GLU A 251 15.10 6.47 23.28
C GLU A 251 15.75 7.09 22.05
N GLY A 252 16.18 6.24 21.12
CA GLY A 252 16.82 6.69 19.88
C GLY A 252 15.91 7.53 18.99
N LEU A 253 14.64 7.14 18.86
CA LEU A 253 13.65 7.86 18.08
C LEU A 253 13.14 9.13 18.79
N GLY A 254 13.17 9.15 20.12
CA GLY A 254 12.78 10.30 20.94
C GLY A 254 13.65 11.54 20.71
N GLN A 255 14.82 11.39 20.10
CA GLN A 255 15.65 12.51 19.67
C GLN A 255 14.92 13.45 18.71
N HIS A 256 14.09 12.91 17.82
CA HIS A 256 13.30 13.69 16.88
C HIS A 256 12.25 14.57 17.56
N LEU A 257 11.69 14.12 18.69
CA LEU A 257 10.68 14.88 19.45
C LEU A 257 11.26 16.09 20.18
N LYS A 258 12.61 16.20 20.28
CA LYS A 258 13.26 17.38 20.83
C LYS A 258 13.27 18.56 19.85
N CYS A 259 13.00 18.30 18.57
CA CYS A 259 13.01 19.27 17.51
C CYS A 259 11.70 20.08 17.48
N PRO A 260 11.75 21.44 17.57
CA PRO A 260 10.56 22.26 17.39
C PRO A 260 9.87 21.97 16.06
N GLY A 261 8.55 21.78 16.08
CA GLY A 261 7.72 21.48 14.92
C GLY A 261 7.38 20.00 14.72
N ILE A 262 8.01 19.07 15.46
CA ILE A 262 7.68 17.63 15.42
C ILE A 262 6.79 17.27 16.62
N ASP A 263 5.67 16.58 16.33
CA ASP A 263 4.75 16.07 17.35
C ASP A 263 4.81 14.54 17.48
N ARG A 264 5.01 13.81 16.40
CA ARG A 264 4.96 12.34 16.36
C ARG A 264 6.02 11.76 15.46
N VAL A 265 6.40 10.50 15.71
CA VAL A 265 7.43 9.78 14.97
C VAL A 265 6.93 8.38 14.56
N VAL A 266 7.10 8.03 13.29
CA VAL A 266 6.88 6.68 12.76
C VAL A 266 8.19 6.09 12.29
N LEU A 267 8.53 4.90 12.75
CA LEU A 267 9.68 4.13 12.30
C LEU A 267 9.29 3.19 11.15
N THR A 268 10.03 3.19 10.06
CA THR A 268 9.83 2.26 8.92
C THR A 268 10.71 0.99 9.02
N ALA A 269 10.82 0.45 10.20
CA ALA A 269 11.53 -0.79 10.50
C ALA A 269 10.93 -1.42 11.77
N PRO A 270 11.19 -2.71 12.06
CA PRO A 270 10.72 -3.34 13.28
C PRO A 270 11.24 -2.62 14.53
N GLY A 271 10.31 -2.16 15.37
CA GLY A 271 10.61 -1.52 16.64
C GLY A 271 11.11 -2.51 17.69
N LYS A 272 12.07 -2.07 18.52
CA LYS A 272 12.65 -2.83 19.64
C LYS A 272 12.01 -2.46 20.98
N GLY A 273 12.20 -3.34 21.97
CA GLY A 273 11.70 -3.12 23.32
C GLY A 273 10.17 -3.02 23.37
N ALA A 274 9.68 -2.05 24.11
CA ALA A 274 8.24 -1.77 24.31
C ALA A 274 7.60 -0.97 23.17
N LEU A 275 8.36 -0.58 22.14
CA LEU A 275 7.84 0.20 21.02
C LEU A 275 6.73 -0.57 20.31
N LYS A 276 5.55 0.04 20.18
CA LYS A 276 4.41 -0.54 19.48
C LYS A 276 4.75 -0.74 18.01
N ASN A 277 4.55 -1.98 17.51
CA ASN A 277 4.64 -2.32 16.11
C ASN A 277 3.22 -2.43 15.57
N ILE A 278 2.85 -1.55 14.66
CA ILE A 278 1.50 -1.41 14.13
C ILE A 278 1.43 -2.00 12.72
N VAL A 279 0.41 -2.80 12.51
CA VAL A 279 -0.02 -3.28 11.19
C VAL A 279 -1.43 -2.79 10.95
N HIS A 280 -1.62 -1.95 9.94
CA HIS A 280 -2.93 -1.40 9.58
C HIS A 280 -3.93 -2.54 9.31
N GLY A 281 -5.17 -2.40 9.79
CA GLY A 281 -6.21 -3.42 9.69
C GLY A 281 -6.14 -4.52 10.75
N ILE A 282 -5.06 -4.58 11.55
CA ILE A 282 -4.88 -5.61 12.59
C ILE A 282 -4.92 -4.98 13.99
N ASN A 283 -3.97 -4.13 14.31
CA ASN A 283 -3.85 -3.50 15.62
C ASN A 283 -3.68 -1.98 15.56
N HIS A 284 -4.07 -1.35 14.46
CA HIS A 284 -4.01 0.11 14.29
C HIS A 284 -4.91 0.85 15.29
N THR A 285 -5.95 0.21 15.79
CA THR A 285 -6.82 0.74 16.87
C THR A 285 -6.12 0.83 18.24
N ASP A 286 -4.94 0.18 18.38
CA ASP A 286 -4.12 0.28 19.59
C ASP A 286 -3.33 1.60 19.66
N ILE A 287 -3.37 2.42 18.59
CA ILE A 287 -2.74 3.74 18.57
C ILE A 287 -3.56 4.68 19.46
N GLY A 288 -3.02 5.02 20.63
CA GLY A 288 -3.62 5.96 21.55
C GLY A 288 -3.22 7.41 21.26
N ALA A 289 -3.95 8.35 21.84
CA ALA A 289 -3.65 9.78 21.71
C ALA A 289 -2.26 10.16 22.25
N ASP A 290 -1.77 9.42 23.24
CA ASP A 290 -0.47 9.64 23.89
C ASP A 290 0.70 8.95 23.19
N ASP A 291 0.44 8.12 22.17
CA ASP A 291 1.48 7.45 21.41
C ASP A 291 2.24 8.45 20.52
N LYS A 292 3.39 8.89 20.98
CA LYS A 292 4.24 9.82 20.24
C LYS A 292 5.18 9.11 19.27
N ILE A 293 5.52 7.85 19.51
CA ILE A 293 6.46 7.06 18.71
C ILE A 293 5.87 5.68 18.49
N ILE A 294 5.74 5.28 17.22
CA ILE A 294 5.32 3.92 16.82
C ILE A 294 6.21 3.39 15.70
N SER A 295 6.14 2.09 15.47
CA SER A 295 6.76 1.42 14.32
C SER A 295 5.69 0.88 13.38
N ALA A 296 5.87 1.02 12.08
CA ALA A 296 5.05 0.39 11.06
C ALA A 296 5.46 -1.08 10.78
N ALA A 297 6.15 -1.72 11.73
CA ALA A 297 6.65 -3.09 11.65
C ALA A 297 7.57 -3.33 10.43
N SER A 298 7.67 -4.57 9.94
CA SER A 298 8.43 -4.92 8.74
C SER A 298 7.53 -5.23 7.54
N CYS A 299 8.12 -5.24 6.34
CA CYS A 299 7.41 -5.66 5.13
C CYS A 299 6.85 -7.09 5.26
N THR A 300 7.65 -8.02 5.78
CA THR A 300 7.22 -9.41 5.99
C THR A 300 6.10 -9.51 7.04
N THR A 301 6.22 -8.77 8.16
CA THR A 301 5.15 -8.74 9.19
C THR A 301 3.84 -8.22 8.61
N ASN A 302 3.89 -7.13 7.84
CA ASN A 302 2.70 -6.60 7.16
C ASN A 302 2.10 -7.60 6.17
N ALA A 303 2.92 -8.34 5.43
CA ALA A 303 2.46 -9.32 4.45
C ALA A 303 1.76 -10.53 5.09
N ILE A 304 2.32 -11.07 6.18
CA ILE A 304 1.83 -12.34 6.75
C ILE A 304 0.72 -12.18 7.78
N VAL A 305 0.76 -11.13 8.60
CA VAL A 305 -0.16 -11.02 9.75
C VAL A 305 -1.62 -10.90 9.34
N PRO A 306 -2.01 -10.16 8.30
CA PRO A 306 -3.40 -10.16 7.83
C PRO A 306 -3.89 -11.54 7.39
N VAL A 307 -3.06 -12.30 6.67
CA VAL A 307 -3.40 -13.66 6.24
C VAL A 307 -3.48 -14.61 7.44
N LEU A 308 -2.51 -14.53 8.35
CA LEU A 308 -2.51 -15.34 9.58
C LEU A 308 -3.72 -15.04 10.47
N LYS A 309 -4.13 -13.75 10.57
CA LYS A 309 -5.34 -13.38 11.30
C LYS A 309 -6.58 -14.00 10.66
N ALA A 310 -6.77 -13.85 9.36
CA ALA A 310 -7.90 -14.41 8.65
C ALA A 310 -7.98 -15.93 8.85
N VAL A 311 -6.87 -16.64 8.66
CA VAL A 311 -6.82 -18.10 8.84
C VAL A 311 -7.06 -18.52 10.30
N ASN A 312 -6.46 -17.79 11.26
CA ASN A 312 -6.65 -18.10 12.67
C ASN A 312 -8.10 -17.89 13.14
N ASP A 313 -8.72 -16.81 12.68
CA ASP A 313 -10.10 -16.49 13.08
C ASP A 313 -11.11 -17.54 12.57
N GLN A 314 -10.89 -18.10 11.38
CA GLN A 314 -11.79 -19.08 10.77
C GLN A 314 -11.49 -20.53 11.19
N TYR A 315 -10.20 -20.90 11.19
CA TYR A 315 -9.78 -22.30 11.30
C TYR A 315 -9.03 -22.61 12.60
N GLY A 316 -8.52 -21.60 13.31
CA GLY A 316 -7.59 -21.76 14.43
C GLY A 316 -6.21 -22.24 13.97
N ILE A 317 -5.15 -21.60 14.43
CA ILE A 317 -3.77 -22.04 14.16
C ILE A 317 -3.22 -22.71 15.41
N VAL A 318 -2.88 -24.00 15.30
CA VAL A 318 -2.23 -24.77 16.37
C VAL A 318 -0.75 -24.40 16.45
N ASN A 319 -0.04 -24.54 15.34
CA ASN A 319 1.36 -24.15 15.18
C ASN A 319 1.69 -24.00 13.69
N GLY A 320 2.90 -23.49 13.40
CA GLY A 320 3.34 -23.39 12.02
C GLY A 320 4.78 -22.90 11.86
N HIS A 321 5.17 -22.82 10.59
CA HIS A 321 6.46 -22.28 10.18
C HIS A 321 6.28 -21.25 9.06
N VAL A 322 6.92 -20.10 9.22
CA VAL A 322 6.94 -19.02 8.23
C VAL A 322 8.33 -19.01 7.57
N GLU A 323 8.37 -19.41 6.32
CA GLU A 323 9.54 -19.21 5.46
C GLU A 323 9.32 -17.97 4.60
N THR A 324 10.31 -17.09 4.46
CA THR A 324 10.23 -16.02 3.47
C THR A 324 11.37 -16.11 2.46
N VAL A 325 10.99 -16.28 1.19
CA VAL A 325 11.88 -16.13 0.04
C VAL A 325 11.92 -14.64 -0.28
N HIS A 326 12.98 -13.96 0.18
CA HIS A 326 13.03 -12.50 0.25
C HIS A 326 14.04 -11.93 -0.74
N SER A 327 13.62 -10.94 -1.50
CA SER A 327 14.50 -10.15 -2.36
C SER A 327 15.67 -9.55 -1.56
N TYR A 328 16.82 -9.37 -2.21
CA TYR A 328 17.94 -8.71 -1.56
C TYR A 328 17.64 -7.26 -1.21
N THR A 329 18.30 -6.75 -0.21
CA THR A 329 18.14 -5.37 0.27
C THR A 329 19.51 -4.68 0.35
N ASN A 330 19.51 -3.37 0.45
CA ASN A 330 20.71 -2.52 0.41
C ASN A 330 21.73 -2.80 1.55
N ASP A 331 21.36 -3.58 2.56
CA ASP A 331 22.27 -4.04 3.61
C ASP A 331 23.17 -5.21 3.16
N GLN A 332 22.82 -5.89 2.07
CA GLN A 332 23.64 -6.97 1.51
C GLN A 332 24.68 -6.41 0.53
N ASN A 333 25.84 -7.07 0.49
CA ASN A 333 26.92 -6.65 -0.39
C ASN A 333 26.65 -7.05 -1.86
N LEU A 334 27.01 -6.16 -2.78
CA LEU A 334 26.95 -6.42 -4.21
C LEU A 334 27.98 -7.48 -4.64
N ILE A 335 29.19 -7.40 -4.05
CA ILE A 335 30.27 -8.37 -4.17
C ILE A 335 30.70 -8.81 -2.77
N ASP A 336 31.42 -9.92 -2.67
CA ASP A 336 31.89 -10.45 -1.39
C ASP A 336 32.67 -9.39 -0.59
N ASN A 337 32.18 -9.06 0.60
CA ASN A 337 32.81 -8.09 1.49
C ASN A 337 32.39 -8.34 2.94
N PHE A 338 33.10 -7.70 3.88
CA PHE A 338 32.78 -7.81 5.30
C PHE A 338 31.33 -7.42 5.61
N HIS A 339 30.67 -8.23 6.42
CA HIS A 339 29.35 -7.95 6.97
C HIS A 339 29.24 -8.58 8.37
N LYS A 340 28.57 -7.88 9.29
CA LYS A 340 28.36 -8.41 10.66
C LYS A 340 27.51 -9.68 10.74
N GLY A 341 26.64 -9.92 9.77
CA GLY A 341 25.83 -11.15 9.65
C GLY A 341 26.59 -12.21 8.85
N SER A 342 26.66 -13.44 9.37
CA SER A 342 27.55 -14.49 8.91
C SER A 342 27.52 -14.81 7.41
N ARG A 343 26.37 -14.73 6.74
CA ARG A 343 26.22 -15.08 5.31
C ARG A 343 25.95 -13.86 4.42
N ARG A 344 25.58 -12.71 5.00
CA ARG A 344 25.13 -11.52 4.27
C ARG A 344 26.26 -10.74 3.59
N GLY A 345 27.51 -11.09 3.87
CA GLY A 345 28.69 -10.51 3.21
C GLY A 345 28.95 -11.07 1.81
N ARG A 346 28.31 -12.18 1.44
CA ARG A 346 28.45 -12.78 0.10
C ARG A 346 27.62 -12.01 -0.91
N SER A 347 28.08 -12.00 -2.16
CA SER A 347 27.44 -11.30 -3.27
C SER A 347 25.93 -11.63 -3.39
N ALA A 348 25.09 -10.64 -3.18
CA ALA A 348 23.64 -10.79 -3.20
C ALA A 348 23.08 -11.16 -4.60
N PRO A 349 23.60 -10.62 -5.73
CA PRO A 349 23.13 -11.01 -7.06
C PRO A 349 23.48 -12.44 -7.48
N LEU A 350 24.41 -13.10 -6.79
CA LEU A 350 24.92 -14.42 -7.17
C LEU A 350 24.50 -15.55 -6.21
N ASN A 351 24.01 -15.22 -5.01
CA ASN A 351 23.83 -16.23 -3.98
C ASN A 351 22.43 -16.20 -3.36
N MET A 352 21.89 -17.38 -3.09
CA MET A 352 20.85 -17.55 -2.09
C MET A 352 21.49 -17.62 -0.71
N VAL A 353 20.90 -16.91 0.25
CA VAL A 353 21.46 -16.77 1.61
C VAL A 353 20.38 -17.08 2.65
N ILE A 354 20.57 -18.16 3.41
CA ILE A 354 19.74 -18.44 4.59
C ILE A 354 20.11 -17.44 5.68
N THR A 355 19.11 -16.77 6.25
CA THR A 355 19.29 -15.79 7.32
C THR A 355 18.14 -15.86 8.31
N GLU A 356 18.37 -15.37 9.50
CA GLU A 356 17.32 -15.24 10.51
C GLU A 356 16.27 -14.22 10.08
N THR A 357 15.04 -14.45 10.49
CA THR A 357 13.94 -13.49 10.41
C THR A 357 13.25 -13.37 11.75
N GLY A 358 12.96 -12.14 12.17
CA GLY A 358 12.11 -11.87 13.31
C GLY A 358 10.61 -11.94 13.00
N ALA A 359 10.21 -12.39 11.80
CA ALA A 359 8.82 -12.31 11.33
C ALA A 359 7.84 -13.08 12.23
N ALA A 360 8.18 -14.29 12.67
CA ALA A 360 7.34 -15.08 13.58
C ALA A 360 7.14 -14.40 14.94
N THR A 361 8.23 -13.89 15.55
CA THR A 361 8.18 -13.15 16.80
C THR A 361 7.44 -11.81 16.64
N ALA A 362 7.65 -11.13 15.52
CA ALA A 362 6.97 -9.88 15.22
C ALA A 362 5.46 -10.09 14.97
N ALA A 363 5.09 -11.18 14.29
CA ALA A 363 3.68 -11.57 14.14
C ALA A 363 3.01 -11.78 15.49
N ALA A 364 3.68 -12.44 16.43
CA ALA A 364 3.15 -12.65 17.79
C ALA A 364 3.05 -11.36 18.62
N LYS A 365 3.85 -10.34 18.34
CA LYS A 365 3.72 -9.02 18.98
C LYS A 365 2.48 -8.27 18.49
N VAL A 366 2.16 -8.38 17.21
CA VAL A 366 1.02 -7.72 16.57
C VAL A 366 -0.27 -8.51 16.77
N LEU A 367 -0.19 -9.83 16.75
CA LEU A 367 -1.31 -10.77 16.95
C LEU A 367 -0.98 -11.75 18.09
N PRO A 368 -1.23 -11.37 19.34
CA PRO A 368 -0.78 -12.13 20.53
C PRO A 368 -1.25 -13.57 20.62
N VAL A 369 -2.38 -13.92 20.00
CA VAL A 369 -2.91 -15.30 19.93
C VAL A 369 -1.92 -16.27 19.26
N LEU A 370 -0.96 -15.77 18.48
CA LEU A 370 0.08 -16.58 17.83
C LEU A 370 1.36 -16.73 18.65
N LYS A 371 1.39 -16.24 19.91
CA LYS A 371 2.58 -16.32 20.76
C LYS A 371 2.98 -17.78 21.00
N GLY A 372 4.21 -18.12 20.62
CA GLY A 372 4.76 -19.46 20.77
C GLY A 372 4.31 -20.49 19.75
N LYS A 373 3.38 -20.12 18.84
CA LYS A 373 2.86 -21.03 17.82
C LYS A 373 3.67 -21.05 16.53
N LEU A 374 4.46 -20.02 16.25
CA LEU A 374 5.16 -19.89 14.97
C LEU A 374 6.69 -19.93 15.14
N THR A 375 7.34 -20.60 14.21
CA THR A 375 8.78 -20.49 13.95
C THR A 375 9.00 -19.83 12.59
N GLY A 376 10.23 -19.38 12.28
CA GLY A 376 10.48 -18.83 10.95
C GLY A 376 11.93 -18.52 10.65
N ASN A 377 12.24 -18.50 9.35
CA ASN A 377 13.52 -18.07 8.79
C ASN A 377 13.32 -17.38 7.44
N ALA A 378 14.42 -16.93 6.84
CA ALA A 378 14.38 -16.26 5.54
C ALA A 378 15.47 -16.80 4.62
N ILE A 379 15.12 -16.91 3.34
CA ILE A 379 16.08 -17.15 2.26
C ILE A 379 16.14 -15.89 1.41
N ARG A 380 17.30 -15.22 1.37
CA ARG A 380 17.53 -14.11 0.44
C ARG A 380 17.87 -14.66 -0.92
N VAL A 381 17.25 -14.08 -1.95
CA VAL A 381 17.40 -14.53 -3.35
C VAL A 381 17.84 -13.38 -4.26
N PRO A 382 18.46 -13.68 -5.42
CA PRO A 382 18.98 -12.69 -6.36
C PRO A 382 17.88 -11.95 -7.16
N THR A 383 16.80 -11.49 -6.52
CA THR A 383 15.75 -10.66 -7.11
C THR A 383 15.76 -9.29 -6.46
N PRO A 384 15.55 -8.20 -7.23
CA PRO A 384 15.65 -6.84 -6.69
C PRO A 384 14.43 -6.42 -5.87
N ASN A 385 13.26 -7.00 -6.12
CA ASN A 385 12.02 -6.69 -5.43
C ASN A 385 11.01 -7.83 -5.60
N VAL A 386 9.96 -7.78 -4.83
CA VAL A 386 8.91 -8.78 -4.61
C VAL A 386 9.45 -10.03 -3.94
N SER A 387 8.98 -10.24 -2.75
CA SER A 387 9.27 -11.39 -1.90
C SER A 387 8.04 -12.29 -1.81
N MET A 388 8.23 -13.51 -1.31
CA MET A 388 7.16 -14.47 -1.10
C MET A 388 7.26 -15.05 0.29
N ALA A 389 6.15 -15.06 1.02
CA ALA A 389 6.03 -15.78 2.29
C ALA A 389 5.36 -17.13 2.06
N ILE A 390 5.90 -18.17 2.65
CA ILE A 390 5.37 -19.54 2.69
C ILE A 390 4.91 -19.79 4.12
N LEU A 391 3.61 -20.02 4.29
CA LEU A 391 3.00 -20.26 5.59
C LEU A 391 2.62 -21.73 5.70
N ASN A 392 3.48 -22.52 6.35
CA ASN A 392 3.17 -23.91 6.71
C ASN A 392 2.42 -23.93 8.03
N LEU A 393 1.15 -24.29 8.01
CA LEU A 393 0.26 -24.17 9.15
C LEU A 393 -0.41 -25.52 9.47
N ASN A 394 -0.48 -25.84 10.76
CA ASN A 394 -1.38 -26.86 11.29
C ASN A 394 -2.57 -26.16 11.92
N LEU A 395 -3.79 -26.48 11.45
CA LEU A 395 -5.04 -25.85 11.84
C LEU A 395 -5.79 -26.69 12.87
N GLU A 396 -6.65 -26.05 13.67
CA GLU A 396 -7.55 -26.75 14.59
C GLU A 396 -8.70 -27.43 13.83
N LYS A 397 -9.18 -26.77 12.77
CA LYS A 397 -10.26 -27.28 11.91
C LYS A 397 -9.70 -27.72 10.57
N ALA A 398 -10.12 -28.90 10.13
CA ALA A 398 -9.86 -29.39 8.78
C ALA A 398 -10.53 -28.49 7.73
N THR A 399 -9.96 -28.45 6.54
CA THR A 399 -10.48 -27.68 5.40
C THR A 399 -10.02 -28.33 4.10
N THR A 400 -10.54 -27.82 2.98
CA THR A 400 -10.09 -28.16 1.64
C THR A 400 -9.35 -26.99 0.98
N ARG A 401 -8.63 -27.25 -0.11
CA ARG A 401 -7.99 -26.19 -0.90
C ARG A 401 -9.02 -25.18 -1.42
N GLU A 402 -10.14 -25.68 -1.86
CA GLU A 402 -11.23 -24.89 -2.43
C GLU A 402 -11.86 -23.97 -1.35
N GLU A 403 -12.17 -24.53 -0.18
CA GLU A 403 -12.78 -23.77 0.92
C GLU A 403 -11.87 -22.67 1.46
N ILE A 404 -10.59 -22.96 1.72
CA ILE A 404 -9.68 -21.95 2.25
C ILE A 404 -9.37 -20.87 1.21
N ASN A 405 -9.25 -21.25 -0.07
CA ASN A 405 -9.05 -20.30 -1.15
C ASN A 405 -10.26 -19.38 -1.32
N GLU A 406 -11.48 -19.92 -1.31
CA GLU A 406 -12.69 -19.11 -1.38
C GLU A 406 -12.82 -18.19 -0.17
N TYR A 407 -12.55 -18.68 1.03
CA TYR A 407 -12.54 -17.85 2.23
C TYR A 407 -11.55 -16.68 2.12
N LEU A 408 -10.29 -16.94 1.71
CA LEU A 408 -9.27 -15.90 1.54
C LEU A 408 -9.61 -14.92 0.41
N ARG A 409 -10.26 -15.41 -0.66
CA ARG A 409 -10.80 -14.56 -1.72
C ARG A 409 -11.87 -13.60 -1.18
N GLN A 410 -12.80 -14.11 -0.36
CA GLN A 410 -13.83 -13.28 0.30
C GLN A 410 -13.20 -12.24 1.24
N MET A 411 -12.17 -12.61 2.00
CA MET A 411 -11.43 -11.69 2.86
C MET A 411 -10.75 -10.57 2.06
N ALA A 412 -10.17 -10.89 0.91
CA ALA A 412 -9.55 -9.91 0.02
C ALA A 412 -10.57 -8.94 -0.61
N MET A 413 -11.81 -9.39 -0.82
CA MET A 413 -12.82 -8.61 -1.55
C MET A 413 -13.78 -7.84 -0.66
N HIS A 414 -14.21 -8.43 0.47
CA HIS A 414 -15.40 -7.96 1.19
C HIS A 414 -15.15 -7.72 2.70
N SER A 415 -13.93 -7.93 3.20
CA SER A 415 -13.63 -7.71 4.62
C SER A 415 -12.90 -6.39 4.88
N ASP A 416 -12.74 -6.05 6.15
CA ASP A 416 -11.90 -4.94 6.58
C ASP A 416 -10.42 -5.12 6.21
N LEU A 417 -10.01 -6.35 5.87
CA LEU A 417 -8.65 -6.67 5.41
C LEU A 417 -8.45 -6.49 3.90
N GLN A 418 -9.44 -6.05 3.16
CA GLN A 418 -9.38 -5.85 1.70
C GLN A 418 -8.29 -4.90 1.20
N LYS A 419 -7.77 -4.03 2.09
CA LYS A 419 -6.64 -3.14 1.77
C LYS A 419 -5.29 -3.82 2.03
N GLN A 420 -5.26 -4.90 2.82
CA GLN A 420 -4.08 -5.65 3.22
C GLN A 420 -3.89 -6.91 2.40
N ILE A 421 -4.97 -7.68 2.19
CA ILE A 421 -4.94 -8.93 1.47
C ILE A 421 -5.44 -8.71 0.05
N ASP A 422 -4.69 -9.19 -0.92
CA ASP A 422 -5.13 -9.43 -2.29
C ASP A 422 -5.11 -10.93 -2.59
N PHE A 423 -5.65 -11.33 -3.73
CA PHE A 423 -5.83 -12.73 -4.10
C PHE A 423 -5.62 -12.91 -5.61
N VAL A 424 -4.90 -13.94 -6.00
CA VAL A 424 -4.65 -14.27 -7.41
C VAL A 424 -4.90 -15.77 -7.63
N SER A 425 -5.54 -16.09 -8.77
CA SER A 425 -5.85 -17.47 -9.20
C SER A 425 -5.32 -17.75 -10.61
N SER A 426 -4.16 -17.19 -10.96
CA SER A 426 -3.53 -17.39 -12.26
C SER A 426 -2.31 -18.28 -12.13
N GLN A 427 -2.16 -19.24 -13.02
CA GLN A 427 -0.98 -20.13 -13.11
C GLN A 427 0.25 -19.45 -13.74
N GLU A 428 0.08 -18.26 -14.31
CA GLU A 428 1.11 -17.56 -15.10
C GLU A 428 1.88 -16.52 -14.26
N VAL A 429 1.47 -16.24 -13.02
CA VAL A 429 2.05 -15.16 -12.24
C VAL A 429 3.43 -15.51 -11.69
N VAL A 430 4.31 -14.52 -11.72
CA VAL A 430 5.65 -14.55 -11.16
C VAL A 430 5.92 -13.25 -10.40
N SER A 431 7.05 -13.15 -9.70
CA SER A 431 7.36 -12.02 -8.83
C SER A 431 7.21 -10.64 -9.50
N THR A 432 7.58 -10.51 -10.77
CA THR A 432 7.50 -9.21 -11.47
C THR A 432 6.08 -8.69 -11.69
N ASP A 433 5.08 -9.57 -11.68
CA ASP A 433 3.66 -9.19 -11.84
C ASP A 433 3.11 -8.43 -10.62
N PHE A 434 3.79 -8.55 -9.48
CA PHE A 434 3.38 -7.90 -8.23
C PHE A 434 4.16 -6.63 -7.91
N VAL A 435 5.09 -6.21 -8.78
CA VAL A 435 5.78 -4.91 -8.63
C VAL A 435 4.76 -3.77 -8.69
N GLY A 436 4.75 -2.93 -7.66
CA GLY A 436 3.79 -1.83 -7.52
C GLY A 436 2.44 -2.25 -6.92
N SER A 437 2.29 -3.49 -6.44
CA SER A 437 1.12 -3.89 -5.65
C SER A 437 1.02 -3.04 -4.38
N ARG A 438 -0.20 -2.55 -4.09
CA ARG A 438 -0.48 -1.69 -2.93
C ARG A 438 -0.95 -2.47 -1.71
N HIS A 439 -1.19 -3.77 -1.86
CA HIS A 439 -1.59 -4.66 -0.77
C HIS A 439 -0.38 -5.07 0.05
N ALA A 440 -0.62 -5.47 1.28
CA ALA A 440 0.42 -5.99 2.17
C ALA A 440 0.90 -7.37 1.71
N GLY A 441 -0.03 -8.22 1.26
CA GLY A 441 0.25 -9.53 0.69
C GLY A 441 -0.81 -9.95 -0.33
N VAL A 442 -0.41 -10.76 -1.31
CA VAL A 442 -1.26 -11.33 -2.35
C VAL A 442 -1.24 -12.83 -2.23
N VAL A 443 -2.35 -13.44 -1.83
CA VAL A 443 -2.46 -14.89 -1.68
C VAL A 443 -2.52 -15.55 -3.05
N ASP A 444 -1.68 -16.57 -3.28
CA ASP A 444 -1.64 -17.36 -4.50
C ASP A 444 -2.49 -18.62 -4.34
N ALA A 445 -3.66 -18.62 -4.96
CA ALA A 445 -4.60 -19.72 -4.88
C ALA A 445 -4.11 -21.00 -5.55
N GLU A 446 -3.39 -20.83 -6.68
CA GLU A 446 -2.91 -21.98 -7.46
C GLU A 446 -1.77 -22.72 -6.74
N ALA A 447 -1.00 -22.01 -5.91
CA ALA A 447 0.06 -22.56 -5.10
C ALA A 447 -0.42 -23.14 -3.76
N THR A 448 -1.68 -22.90 -3.35
CA THR A 448 -2.22 -23.40 -2.09
C THR A 448 -2.22 -24.93 -2.05
N ILE A 449 -1.65 -25.51 -0.98
CA ILE A 449 -1.64 -26.93 -0.71
C ILE A 449 -2.46 -27.18 0.56
N CYS A 450 -3.40 -28.11 0.51
CA CYS A 450 -4.19 -28.51 1.65
C CYS A 450 -4.25 -30.03 1.75
N ASN A 451 -4.03 -30.54 2.96
CA ASN A 451 -4.19 -31.94 3.30
C ASN A 451 -4.82 -31.99 4.70
N ASP A 452 -6.14 -32.01 4.72
CA ASP A 452 -6.96 -32.01 5.93
C ASP A 452 -6.68 -30.73 6.78
N ASN A 453 -6.05 -30.85 7.94
CA ASN A 453 -5.72 -29.71 8.79
C ASN A 453 -4.30 -29.12 8.56
N ARG A 454 -3.56 -29.63 7.57
CA ARG A 454 -2.25 -29.10 7.16
C ARG A 454 -2.38 -28.27 5.91
N VAL A 455 -2.02 -27.01 6.02
CA VAL A 455 -2.14 -26.06 4.92
C VAL A 455 -0.81 -25.36 4.66
N VAL A 456 -0.46 -25.22 3.37
CA VAL A 456 0.65 -24.36 2.93
C VAL A 456 0.05 -23.25 2.06
N LEU A 457 0.20 -22.03 2.50
CA LEU A 457 -0.20 -20.84 1.76
C LEU A 457 1.01 -20.09 1.26
N TYR A 458 0.90 -19.52 0.08
CA TYR A 458 1.90 -18.66 -0.53
C TYR A 458 1.34 -17.25 -0.63
N ALA A 459 2.10 -16.27 -0.16
CA ALA A 459 1.72 -14.86 -0.23
C ALA A 459 2.86 -14.04 -0.83
N TRP A 460 2.62 -13.48 -2.02
CA TRP A 460 3.51 -12.53 -2.66
C TRP A 460 3.40 -11.16 -1.99
N TYR A 461 4.50 -10.41 -1.92
CA TYR A 461 4.46 -9.04 -1.42
C TYR A 461 5.55 -8.17 -2.03
N ASP A 462 5.16 -6.98 -2.50
CA ASP A 462 6.12 -5.94 -2.86
C ASP A 462 6.72 -5.38 -1.56
N ASN A 463 7.91 -5.86 -1.23
CA ASN A 463 8.58 -5.53 0.03
C ASN A 463 9.09 -4.09 0.11
N GLU A 464 8.99 -3.32 -0.98
CA GLU A 464 9.34 -1.90 -1.05
C GLU A 464 8.10 -1.02 -1.18
N PHE A 465 7.39 -1.07 -2.30
CA PHE A 465 6.24 -0.20 -2.58
C PHE A 465 4.99 -0.61 -1.79
N GLY A 466 4.66 -1.89 -1.79
CA GLY A 466 3.52 -2.42 -1.01
C GLY A 466 3.68 -2.14 0.47
N TYR A 467 4.89 -2.35 1.01
CA TYR A 467 5.23 -1.98 2.38
C TYR A 467 5.10 -0.48 2.61
N SER A 468 5.59 0.36 1.71
CA SER A 468 5.47 1.83 1.83
C SER A 468 4.00 2.27 1.84
N CYS A 469 3.11 1.58 1.11
CA CYS A 469 1.67 1.82 1.20
C CYS A 469 1.10 1.51 2.60
N GLN A 470 1.58 0.44 3.25
CA GLN A 470 1.17 0.12 4.62
C GLN A 470 1.68 1.17 5.62
N VAL A 471 2.93 1.63 5.46
CA VAL A 471 3.47 2.73 6.27
C VAL A 471 2.60 3.98 6.18
N VAL A 472 2.19 4.38 4.97
CA VAL A 472 1.31 5.55 4.79
C VAL A 472 -0.04 5.34 5.46
N ARG A 473 -0.64 4.15 5.42
CA ARG A 473 -1.88 3.84 6.15
C ARG A 473 -1.71 4.00 7.67
N VAL A 474 -0.60 3.50 8.22
CA VAL A 474 -0.28 3.69 9.64
C VAL A 474 -0.07 5.17 10.00
N MET A 475 0.51 5.95 9.08
CA MET A 475 0.63 7.41 9.24
C MET A 475 -0.75 8.08 9.23
N GLU A 476 -1.64 7.67 8.33
CA GLU A 476 -3.02 8.15 8.26
C GLU A 476 -3.80 7.81 9.54
N ASP A 477 -3.62 6.59 10.09
CA ASP A 477 -4.20 6.17 11.37
C ASP A 477 -3.69 7.07 12.51
N MET A 478 -2.39 7.27 12.59
CA MET A 478 -1.75 8.08 13.64
C MET A 478 -2.14 9.55 13.54
N ALA A 479 -2.35 10.08 12.35
CA ALA A 479 -2.77 11.45 12.10
C ALA A 479 -4.29 11.65 12.22
N GLY A 480 -5.09 10.57 12.24
CA GLY A 480 -6.54 10.63 12.26
C GLY A 480 -7.15 11.19 10.96
N VAL A 481 -6.47 10.99 9.82
CA VAL A 481 -6.87 11.53 8.50
C VAL A 481 -7.35 10.45 7.53
N ASN A 482 -7.73 9.28 8.03
CA ASN A 482 -8.30 8.21 7.20
C ASN A 482 -9.67 8.62 6.65
N PRO A 483 -9.83 8.74 5.33
CA PRO A 483 -11.15 8.97 4.77
C PRO A 483 -12.00 7.69 4.87
N PRO A 484 -13.32 7.83 5.12
CA PRO A 484 -14.23 6.68 5.10
C PRO A 484 -14.22 6.00 3.74
N ALA A 485 -14.32 4.67 3.74
CA ALA A 485 -14.35 3.86 2.53
C ALA A 485 -15.80 3.45 2.18
N PHE A 486 -16.12 3.46 0.88
CA PHE A 486 -17.44 3.09 0.36
C PHE A 486 -17.31 2.13 -0.84
N PRO A 487 -18.34 1.25 -1.06
CA PRO A 487 -19.52 1.05 -0.21
C PRO A 487 -19.12 0.40 1.13
N ARG A 488 -19.99 0.54 2.10
CA ARG A 488 -19.85 -0.17 3.39
C ARG A 488 -20.57 -1.50 3.36
#